data_a5480883dc03446618df7d0b34ce493d
#
_entry.id   a5480883dc03446618df7d0b34ce493d
#
_cell.length_a   1.000
_cell.length_b   1.000
_cell.length_c   1.000
_cell.angle_alpha   90.00
_cell.angle_beta   90.00
_cell.angle_gamma   90.00
#
_symmetry.space_group_name_H-M   'P 1'
#
loop_
_entity.id
_entity.type
_entity.pdbx_description
1 polymer ?
#
loop_
_entity_poly.entity_id
_entity_poly.type
_entity_poly.pdbx_seq_one_letter_code
_entity_poly.pdbx_strand_id
1 'polypeptide(L)'
;MIAAVASRLRLHPTVLFVASVHFVVDGYGNIFSPLLPLLIPRLGLSLAAAGTLTMLFQLSASVSQIAFGHLADRWRPRLLLMAGPLVSVLVLSFVGASTSMQMAAGVLIIGGLGGAAFHPPAAALAYRLGADRPGLAMSVHITGGSLGFSLGPLLFAPFAQRYGLEWTPILALPGLVVVLFFLSRLPQVTWTTTTTAGFRALRPYVRPLALLYFIVVLRTMTSIAFATFMPVLLTSHGMSLASAGSAVAVYLFASGIGGFLGGPAADRFGARLVIALSLVCAVPFLFLASLNQGWGFVLLVAVGGFFLQSTLPVNVTFGQALAPVSAATVSSLMMGFAWGSGGLSVPFVGMVADRIGIEGTLRGLALVPLAAAALAMPLPARAPARVETPSAADPL
;
A
#
# COMPACT_ATOMS: atom_id res chain seq x y z
N MET A 1 -4.10 11.86 -26.19
CA MET A 1 -3.20 10.80 -25.71
C MET A 1 -3.95 9.72 -24.90
N ILE A 2 -4.64 10.05 -23.79
CA ILE A 2 -5.37 9.07 -22.93
C ILE A 2 -6.41 8.26 -23.73
N ALA A 3 -7.27 8.92 -24.54
CA ALA A 3 -8.25 8.23 -25.36
C ALA A 3 -7.62 7.27 -26.39
N ALA A 4 -6.49 7.64 -26.99
CA ALA A 4 -5.75 6.77 -27.94
C ALA A 4 -5.13 5.55 -27.24
N VAL A 5 -4.61 5.71 -26.02
CA VAL A 5 -4.11 4.58 -25.22
C VAL A 5 -5.27 3.67 -24.80
N ALA A 6 -6.38 4.24 -24.34
CA ALA A 6 -7.55 3.47 -23.95
C ALA A 6 -8.11 2.64 -25.13
N SER A 7 -8.18 3.23 -26.34
CA SER A 7 -8.63 2.50 -27.52
C SER A 7 -7.71 1.37 -27.93
N ARG A 8 -6.39 1.55 -27.83
CA ARG A 8 -5.41 0.47 -28.06
C ARG A 8 -5.55 -0.68 -27.06
N LEU A 9 -5.83 -0.35 -25.80
CA LEU A 9 -6.05 -1.34 -24.75
C LEU A 9 -7.48 -1.91 -24.76
N ARG A 10 -8.38 -1.35 -25.58
CA ARG A 10 -9.84 -1.65 -25.59
C ARG A 10 -10.45 -1.50 -24.19
N LEU A 11 -10.11 -0.42 -23.50
CA LEU A 11 -10.64 -0.04 -22.19
C LEU A 11 -11.43 1.26 -22.31
N HIS A 12 -12.42 1.41 -21.42
CA HIS A 12 -13.12 2.70 -21.30
C HIS A 12 -12.13 3.78 -20.82
N PRO A 13 -12.09 5.00 -21.44
CA PRO A 13 -11.11 6.05 -21.08
C PRO A 13 -11.12 6.43 -19.61
N THR A 14 -12.26 6.34 -18.93
CA THR A 14 -12.40 6.63 -17.49
C THR A 14 -11.51 5.72 -16.62
N VAL A 15 -11.19 4.50 -17.07
CA VAL A 15 -10.26 3.61 -16.33
C VAL A 15 -8.89 4.26 -16.20
N LEU A 16 -8.39 4.88 -17.27
CA LEU A 16 -7.10 5.60 -17.25
C LEU A 16 -7.18 6.87 -16.39
N PHE A 17 -8.31 7.58 -16.40
CA PHE A 17 -8.51 8.72 -15.49
C PHE A 17 -8.50 8.28 -14.02
N VAL A 18 -9.23 7.21 -13.68
CA VAL A 18 -9.25 6.67 -12.32
C VAL A 18 -7.86 6.21 -11.89
N ALA A 19 -7.10 5.56 -12.78
CA ALA A 19 -5.71 5.16 -12.53
C ALA A 19 -4.78 6.37 -12.32
N SER A 20 -4.98 7.46 -13.07
CA SER A 20 -4.22 8.70 -12.88
C SER A 20 -4.51 9.38 -11.54
N VAL A 21 -5.78 9.35 -11.09
CA VAL A 21 -6.14 9.86 -9.75
C VAL A 21 -5.56 8.96 -8.67
N HIS A 22 -5.58 7.63 -8.87
CA HIS A 22 -4.96 6.68 -7.95
C HIS A 22 -3.45 6.93 -7.81
N PHE A 23 -2.76 7.18 -8.94
CA PHE A 23 -1.36 7.61 -8.94
C PHE A 23 -1.14 8.84 -8.06
N VAL A 24 -2.00 9.85 -8.17
CA VAL A 24 -1.90 11.07 -7.36
C VAL A 24 -2.17 10.78 -5.89
N VAL A 25 -3.28 10.12 -5.56
CA VAL A 25 -3.67 9.82 -4.17
C VAL A 25 -2.59 9.04 -3.44
N ASP A 26 -2.05 8.00 -4.06
CA ASP A 26 -1.01 7.17 -3.45
C ASP A 26 0.35 7.87 -3.43
N GLY A 27 0.64 8.71 -4.43
CA GLY A 27 1.84 9.55 -4.42
C GLY A 27 1.85 10.48 -3.20
N TYR A 28 0.75 11.17 -2.93
CA TYR A 28 0.60 12.01 -1.74
C TYR A 28 0.52 11.20 -0.45
N GLY A 29 -0.03 9.98 -0.50
CA GLY A 29 -0.02 9.04 0.62
C GLY A 29 1.39 8.68 1.11
N ASN A 30 2.41 8.84 0.26
CA ASN A 30 3.80 8.60 0.63
C ASN A 30 4.64 9.88 0.79
N ILE A 31 4.03 11.03 1.06
CA ILE A 31 4.75 12.30 1.29
C ILE A 31 5.50 12.32 2.63
N PHE A 32 4.99 11.65 3.65
CA PHE A 32 5.48 11.78 5.03
C PHE A 32 6.86 11.14 5.23
N SER A 33 7.03 9.90 4.78
CA SER A 33 8.26 9.12 4.99
C SER A 33 9.53 9.84 4.48
N PRO A 34 9.60 10.34 3.24
CA PRO A 34 10.80 11.02 2.75
C PRO A 34 11.08 12.37 3.42
N LEU A 35 10.10 12.97 4.11
CA LEU A 35 10.26 14.22 4.83
C LEU A 35 10.65 14.05 6.31
N LEU A 36 10.61 12.82 6.84
CA LEU A 36 10.94 12.53 8.24
C LEU A 36 12.31 13.09 8.69
N PRO A 37 13.39 13.02 7.89
CA PRO A 37 14.68 13.57 8.30
C PRO A 37 14.64 15.06 8.66
N LEU A 38 13.74 15.83 8.05
CA LEU A 38 13.53 17.25 8.36
C LEU A 38 12.47 17.46 9.44
N LEU A 39 11.43 16.61 9.47
CA LEU A 39 10.32 16.75 10.43
C LEU A 39 10.73 16.34 11.85
N ILE A 40 11.57 15.32 12.01
CA ILE A 40 12.06 14.86 13.31
C ILE A 40 12.72 16.00 14.11
N PRO A 41 13.76 16.68 13.60
CA PRO A 41 14.38 17.78 14.32
C PRO A 41 13.47 19.00 14.45
N ARG A 42 12.65 19.31 13.43
CA ARG A 42 11.74 20.47 13.44
C ARG A 42 10.65 20.35 14.52
N LEU A 43 10.11 19.17 14.73
CA LEU A 43 9.01 18.92 15.67
C LEU A 43 9.48 18.29 16.99
N GLY A 44 10.80 18.08 17.17
CA GLY A 44 11.37 17.45 18.36
C GLY A 44 10.87 16.02 18.57
N LEU A 45 10.71 15.24 17.49
CA LEU A 45 10.16 13.88 17.56
C LEU A 45 11.22 12.86 17.97
N SER A 46 10.83 11.87 18.77
CA SER A 46 11.55 10.60 18.86
C SER A 46 11.20 9.72 17.64
N LEU A 47 11.96 8.66 17.40
CA LEU A 47 11.63 7.68 16.35
C LEU A 47 10.32 6.95 16.66
N ALA A 48 10.01 6.73 17.95
CA ALA A 48 8.73 6.21 18.40
C ALA A 48 7.56 7.14 18.00
N ALA A 49 7.74 8.47 18.18
CA ALA A 49 6.74 9.46 17.79
C ALA A 49 6.56 9.50 16.25
N ALA A 50 7.64 9.44 15.49
CA ALA A 50 7.59 9.33 14.04
C ALA A 50 6.87 8.05 13.58
N GLY A 51 7.14 6.92 14.24
CA GLY A 51 6.43 5.66 14.04
C GLY A 51 4.94 5.76 14.38
N THR A 52 4.58 6.52 15.44
CA THR A 52 3.18 6.78 15.82
C THR A 52 2.46 7.56 14.73
N LEU A 53 3.08 8.58 14.16
CA LEU A 53 2.50 9.33 13.04
C LEU A 53 2.29 8.43 11.81
N THR A 54 3.26 7.55 11.48
CA THR A 54 3.10 6.55 10.43
C THR A 54 1.94 5.59 10.72
N MET A 55 1.81 5.10 11.95
CA MET A 55 0.72 4.24 12.39
C MET A 55 -0.64 4.92 12.22
N LEU A 56 -0.78 6.18 12.64
CA LEU A 56 -2.03 6.94 12.52
C LEU A 56 -2.45 7.09 11.05
N PHE A 57 -1.49 7.40 10.17
CA PHE A 57 -1.75 7.42 8.74
C PHE A 57 -2.20 6.05 8.21
N GLN A 58 -1.47 4.98 8.53
CA GLN A 58 -1.79 3.63 8.05
C GLN A 58 -3.15 3.13 8.55
N LEU A 59 -3.51 3.40 9.80
CA LEU A 59 -4.83 3.05 10.33
C LEU A 59 -5.94 3.83 9.62
N SER A 60 -5.78 5.14 9.47
CA SER A 60 -6.77 5.98 8.80
C SER A 60 -6.91 5.64 7.31
N ALA A 61 -5.80 5.35 6.62
CA ALA A 61 -5.80 5.02 5.20
C ALA A 61 -6.28 3.60 4.88
N SER A 62 -6.03 2.61 5.77
CA SER A 62 -6.29 1.20 5.49
C SER A 62 -7.57 0.69 6.16
N VAL A 63 -7.70 0.85 7.49
CA VAL A 63 -8.84 0.29 8.24
C VAL A 63 -10.14 0.99 7.87
N SER A 64 -10.09 2.31 7.65
CA SER A 64 -11.27 3.11 7.27
C SER A 64 -11.84 2.76 5.90
N GLN A 65 -11.06 2.10 5.02
CA GLN A 65 -11.56 1.62 3.72
C GLN A 65 -12.77 0.67 3.87
N ILE A 66 -12.83 -0.10 4.96
CA ILE A 66 -13.96 -1.01 5.23
C ILE A 66 -15.25 -0.18 5.41
N ALA A 67 -15.17 0.87 6.22
CA ALA A 67 -16.32 1.77 6.46
C ALA A 67 -16.72 2.54 5.19
N PHE A 68 -15.73 3.07 4.45
CA PHE A 68 -15.99 3.80 3.21
C PHE A 68 -16.47 2.90 2.09
N GLY A 69 -16.03 1.65 2.00
CA GLY A 69 -16.57 0.66 1.08
C GLY A 69 -18.05 0.42 1.32
N HIS A 70 -18.43 0.20 2.59
CA HIS A 70 -19.82 0.03 2.97
C HIS A 70 -20.68 1.28 2.71
N LEU A 71 -20.10 2.47 2.95
CA LEU A 71 -20.76 3.74 2.66
C LEU A 71 -20.93 3.97 1.15
N ALA A 72 -19.92 3.61 0.34
CA ALA A 72 -19.97 3.67 -1.12
C ALA A 72 -21.07 2.79 -1.68
N ASP A 73 -21.26 1.59 -1.11
CA ASP A 73 -22.30 0.65 -1.55
C ASP A 73 -23.73 1.15 -1.27
N ARG A 74 -23.91 1.98 -0.24
CA ARG A 74 -25.24 2.35 0.24
C ARG A 74 -25.67 3.77 -0.05
N TRP A 75 -24.70 4.71 -0.22
CA TRP A 75 -25.08 6.13 -0.20
C TRP A 75 -24.69 6.88 -1.45
N ARG A 76 -23.48 7.41 -1.55
CA ARG A 76 -23.07 8.30 -2.67
C ARG A 76 -21.62 8.02 -3.10
N PRO A 77 -21.37 6.95 -3.87
CA PRO A 77 -20.01 6.59 -4.30
C PRO A 77 -19.34 7.73 -5.09
N ARG A 78 -20.11 8.50 -5.85
CA ARG A 78 -19.61 9.66 -6.59
C ARG A 78 -19.04 10.74 -5.66
N LEU A 79 -19.70 11.00 -4.52
CA LEU A 79 -19.17 11.95 -3.52
C LEU A 79 -17.81 11.51 -2.98
N LEU A 80 -17.67 10.22 -2.67
CA LEU A 80 -16.39 9.67 -2.17
C LEU A 80 -15.29 9.71 -3.23
N LEU A 81 -15.62 9.39 -4.49
CA LEU A 81 -14.71 9.53 -5.63
C LEU A 81 -14.23 10.96 -5.86
N MET A 82 -15.04 11.96 -5.49
CA MET A 82 -14.72 13.37 -5.65
C MET A 82 -13.99 13.93 -4.43
N ALA A 83 -14.57 13.78 -3.25
CA ALA A 83 -14.06 14.37 -2.02
C ALA A 83 -12.79 13.68 -1.53
N GLY A 84 -12.69 12.34 -1.69
CA GLY A 84 -11.54 11.57 -1.23
C GLY A 84 -10.21 12.08 -1.76
N PRO A 85 -10.00 12.14 -3.09
CA PRO A 85 -8.76 12.65 -3.68
C PRO A 85 -8.47 14.12 -3.34
N LEU A 86 -9.51 14.98 -3.32
CA LEU A 86 -9.34 16.38 -2.97
C LEU A 86 -8.85 16.55 -1.53
N VAL A 87 -9.46 15.83 -0.58
CA VAL A 87 -9.03 15.84 0.82
C VAL A 87 -7.62 15.27 0.96
N SER A 88 -7.33 14.12 0.34
CA SER A 88 -6.01 13.48 0.42
C SER A 88 -4.91 14.41 -0.07
N VAL A 89 -5.05 14.92 -1.30
CA VAL A 89 -4.04 15.80 -1.93
C VAL A 89 -3.86 17.09 -1.16
N LEU A 90 -4.97 17.79 -0.89
CA LEU A 90 -4.92 19.09 -0.23
C LEU A 90 -4.34 18.97 1.17
N VAL A 91 -4.87 18.05 1.99
CA VAL A 91 -4.50 17.97 3.41
C VAL A 91 -3.08 17.40 3.57
N LEU A 92 -2.72 16.30 2.89
CA LEU A 92 -1.39 15.71 3.02
C LEU A 92 -0.26 16.67 2.62
N SER A 93 -0.51 17.59 1.68
CA SER A 93 0.47 18.60 1.31
C SER A 93 0.91 19.51 2.47
N PHE A 94 0.07 19.66 3.51
CA PHE A 94 0.40 20.44 4.71
C PHE A 94 1.29 19.70 5.72
N VAL A 95 1.62 18.44 5.51
CA VAL A 95 2.40 17.66 6.50
C VAL A 95 3.76 18.30 6.77
N GLY A 96 4.45 18.81 5.74
CA GLY A 96 5.72 19.51 5.91
C GLY A 96 5.58 20.85 6.64
N ALA A 97 4.49 21.57 6.46
CA ALA A 97 4.19 22.83 7.12
C ALA A 97 3.70 22.66 8.57
N SER A 98 3.58 21.43 9.08
CA SER A 98 3.16 21.17 10.46
C SER A 98 4.14 21.78 11.46
N THR A 99 3.59 22.43 12.50
CA THR A 99 4.36 23.11 13.56
C THR A 99 4.32 22.33 14.89
N SER A 100 3.55 21.24 14.95
CA SER A 100 3.46 20.36 16.12
C SER A 100 3.16 18.93 15.70
N MET A 101 3.45 17.97 16.58
CA MET A 101 3.09 16.56 16.37
C MET A 101 1.56 16.37 16.22
N GLN A 102 0.77 17.13 16.95
CA GLN A 102 -0.70 17.08 16.91
C GLN A 102 -1.23 17.55 15.55
N MET A 103 -0.65 18.63 15.00
CA MET A 103 -0.98 19.11 13.65
C MET A 103 -0.61 18.06 12.60
N ALA A 104 0.59 17.50 12.67
CA ALA A 104 1.03 16.44 11.76
C ALA A 104 0.12 15.21 11.84
N ALA A 105 -0.28 14.79 13.06
CA ALA A 105 -1.22 13.70 13.28
C ALA A 105 -2.59 14.00 12.63
N GLY A 106 -3.14 15.19 12.85
CA GLY A 106 -4.41 15.62 12.24
C GLY A 106 -4.35 15.60 10.71
N VAL A 107 -3.27 16.14 10.12
CA VAL A 107 -3.02 16.14 8.67
C VAL A 107 -2.96 14.71 8.14
N LEU A 108 -2.20 13.82 8.79
CA LEU A 108 -2.04 12.44 8.35
C LEU A 108 -3.34 11.62 8.49
N ILE A 109 -4.09 11.80 9.58
CA ILE A 109 -5.39 11.13 9.78
C ILE A 109 -6.39 11.60 8.73
N ILE A 110 -6.60 12.91 8.57
CA ILE A 110 -7.60 13.45 7.64
C ILE A 110 -7.22 13.13 6.19
N GLY A 111 -5.95 13.28 5.84
CA GLY A 111 -5.46 12.94 4.51
C GLY A 111 -5.56 11.45 4.20
N GLY A 112 -5.26 10.59 5.19
CA GLY A 112 -5.43 9.14 5.10
C GLY A 112 -6.90 8.73 4.91
N LEU A 113 -7.83 9.37 5.64
CA LEU A 113 -9.28 9.18 5.44
C LEU A 113 -9.71 9.59 4.02
N GLY A 114 -9.10 10.64 3.44
CA GLY A 114 -9.32 11.02 2.04
C GLY A 114 -8.97 9.88 1.07
N GLY A 115 -7.78 9.29 1.21
CA GLY A 115 -7.36 8.12 0.44
C GLY A 115 -8.28 6.92 0.66
N ALA A 116 -8.62 6.61 1.91
CA ALA A 116 -9.52 5.53 2.27
C ALA A 116 -10.92 5.68 1.65
N ALA A 117 -11.42 6.91 1.53
CA ALA A 117 -12.71 7.19 0.89
C ALA A 117 -12.68 6.97 -0.63
N PHE A 118 -11.53 7.17 -1.27
CA PHE A 118 -11.35 7.03 -2.71
C PHE A 118 -11.23 5.57 -3.17
N HIS A 119 -10.38 4.76 -2.48
CA HIS A 119 -9.97 3.45 -3.00
C HIS A 119 -11.11 2.47 -3.30
N PRO A 120 -12.09 2.20 -2.40
CA PRO A 120 -13.12 1.21 -2.67
C PRO A 120 -14.01 1.56 -3.87
N PRO A 121 -14.58 2.78 -3.98
CA PRO A 121 -15.40 3.12 -5.13
C PRO A 121 -14.60 3.27 -6.42
N ALA A 122 -13.31 3.66 -6.35
CA ALA A 122 -12.44 3.75 -7.53
C ALA A 122 -12.14 2.37 -8.12
N ALA A 123 -11.80 1.40 -7.27
CA ALA A 123 -11.59 0.02 -7.68
C ALA A 123 -12.85 -0.60 -8.30
N ALA A 124 -14.02 -0.38 -7.66
CA ALA A 124 -15.31 -0.84 -8.19
C ALA A 124 -15.65 -0.20 -9.54
N LEU A 125 -15.35 1.09 -9.73
CA LEU A 125 -15.55 1.80 -10.99
C LEU A 125 -14.63 1.24 -12.08
N ALA A 126 -13.34 1.07 -11.79
CA ALA A 126 -12.38 0.50 -12.72
C ALA A 126 -12.79 -0.91 -13.18
N TYR A 127 -13.20 -1.78 -12.25
CA TYR A 127 -13.67 -3.12 -12.55
C TYR A 127 -14.88 -3.12 -13.49
N ARG A 128 -15.91 -2.30 -13.20
CA ARG A 128 -17.14 -2.23 -13.99
C ARG A 128 -16.91 -1.68 -15.39
N LEU A 129 -16.07 -0.65 -15.53
CA LEU A 129 -15.74 -0.05 -16.81
C LEU A 129 -14.73 -0.89 -17.63
N GLY A 130 -14.20 -1.96 -17.03
CA GLY A 130 -13.37 -2.94 -17.72
C GLY A 130 -14.13 -3.76 -18.77
N ALA A 131 -15.47 -3.78 -18.72
CA ALA A 131 -16.33 -4.52 -19.64
C ALA A 131 -15.84 -5.99 -19.85
N ASP A 132 -15.40 -6.31 -21.06
CA ASP A 132 -14.89 -7.65 -21.39
C ASP A 132 -13.48 -7.93 -20.82
N ARG A 133 -12.81 -6.93 -20.23
CA ARG A 133 -11.44 -7.00 -19.71
C ARG A 133 -11.29 -6.43 -18.30
N PRO A 134 -12.13 -6.87 -17.34
CA PRO A 134 -12.10 -6.31 -15.98
C PRO A 134 -10.75 -6.53 -15.27
N GLY A 135 -10.08 -7.65 -15.54
CA GLY A 135 -8.73 -7.91 -15.01
C GLY A 135 -7.69 -6.90 -15.50
N LEU A 136 -7.70 -6.55 -16.79
CA LEU A 136 -6.81 -5.53 -17.34
C LEU A 136 -7.10 -4.15 -16.75
N ALA A 137 -8.38 -3.78 -16.63
CA ALA A 137 -8.78 -2.51 -16.03
C ALA A 137 -8.30 -2.38 -14.58
N MET A 138 -8.45 -3.45 -13.78
CA MET A 138 -7.94 -3.50 -12.41
C MET A 138 -6.42 -3.44 -12.35
N SER A 139 -5.72 -4.13 -13.24
CA SER A 139 -4.25 -4.06 -13.31
C SER A 139 -3.77 -2.65 -13.62
N VAL A 140 -4.40 -1.96 -14.57
CA VAL A 140 -4.08 -0.54 -14.89
C VAL A 140 -4.34 0.35 -13.68
N HIS A 141 -5.47 0.16 -13.00
CA HIS A 141 -5.82 0.93 -11.81
C HIS A 141 -4.81 0.73 -10.68
N ILE A 142 -4.47 -0.52 -10.34
CA ILE A 142 -3.51 -0.87 -9.27
C ILE A 142 -2.11 -0.37 -9.63
N THR A 143 -1.69 -0.52 -10.89
CA THR A 143 -0.39 -0.02 -11.36
C THR A 143 -0.29 1.50 -11.20
N GLY A 144 -1.39 2.23 -11.47
CA GLY A 144 -1.45 3.67 -11.24
C GLY A 144 -1.09 4.03 -9.79
N GLY A 145 -1.75 3.42 -8.82
CA GLY A 145 -1.47 3.62 -7.39
C GLY A 145 -0.03 3.24 -7.01
N SER A 146 0.42 2.04 -7.41
CA SER A 146 1.76 1.56 -7.09
C SER A 146 2.87 2.47 -7.64
N LEU A 147 2.70 2.98 -8.86
CA LEU A 147 3.63 3.96 -9.45
C LEU A 147 3.60 5.28 -8.69
N GLY A 148 2.41 5.78 -8.33
CA GLY A 148 2.27 6.99 -7.52
C GLY A 148 3.00 6.86 -6.20
N PHE A 149 2.72 5.80 -5.45
CA PHE A 149 3.33 5.51 -4.16
C PHE A 149 4.86 5.41 -4.24
N SER A 150 5.37 4.82 -5.33
CA SER A 150 6.82 4.69 -5.55
C SER A 150 7.48 6.00 -5.98
N LEU A 151 6.83 6.78 -6.84
CA LEU A 151 7.43 7.98 -7.43
C LEU A 151 7.18 9.26 -6.63
N GLY A 152 6.20 9.28 -5.71
CA GLY A 152 5.93 10.42 -4.83
C GLY A 152 7.19 10.98 -4.14
N PRO A 153 8.04 10.15 -3.51
CA PRO A 153 9.27 10.61 -2.86
C PRO A 153 10.22 11.39 -3.77
N LEU A 154 10.22 11.11 -5.09
CA LEU A 154 11.03 11.85 -6.07
C LEU A 154 10.57 13.30 -6.28
N LEU A 155 9.32 13.60 -5.96
CA LEU A 155 8.79 14.96 -5.99
C LEU A 155 9.00 15.66 -4.66
N PHE A 156 8.61 15.02 -3.55
CA PHE A 156 8.51 15.69 -2.26
C PHE A 156 9.86 15.95 -1.59
N ALA A 157 10.79 15.00 -1.63
CA ALA A 157 12.10 15.16 -0.98
C ALA A 157 12.96 16.24 -1.64
N PRO A 158 13.17 16.27 -2.98
CA PRO A 158 13.94 17.34 -3.61
C PRO A 158 13.28 18.71 -3.46
N PHE A 159 11.95 18.79 -3.51
CA PHE A 159 11.22 20.03 -3.31
C PHE A 159 11.46 20.58 -1.90
N ALA A 160 11.28 19.76 -0.86
CA ALA A 160 11.51 20.18 0.52
C ALA A 160 12.98 20.52 0.78
N GLN A 161 13.92 19.81 0.17
CA GLN A 161 15.34 20.12 0.25
C GLN A 161 15.68 21.50 -0.34
N ARG A 162 15.00 21.87 -1.45
CA ARG A 162 15.30 23.11 -2.19
C ARG A 162 14.61 24.33 -1.61
N TYR A 163 13.33 24.18 -1.20
CA TYR A 163 12.44 25.28 -0.85
C TYR A 163 12.08 25.33 0.64
N GLY A 164 12.30 24.24 1.39
CA GLY A 164 11.90 24.11 2.79
C GLY A 164 10.56 23.43 2.98
N LEU A 165 10.33 22.96 4.21
CA LEU A 165 9.11 22.22 4.59
C LEU A 165 7.86 23.09 4.55
N GLU A 166 7.99 24.37 4.85
CA GLU A 166 6.89 25.35 4.89
C GLU A 166 6.22 25.55 3.52
N TRP A 167 6.93 25.26 2.43
CA TRP A 167 6.42 25.40 1.07
C TRP A 167 5.74 24.13 0.54
N THR A 168 5.73 23.03 1.30
CA THR A 168 5.08 21.79 0.85
C THR A 168 3.59 21.94 0.51
N PRO A 169 2.78 22.86 1.11
CA PRO A 169 1.40 23.05 0.71
C PRO A 169 1.22 23.43 -0.79
N ILE A 170 2.22 24.06 -1.41
CA ILE A 170 2.14 24.41 -2.84
C ILE A 170 2.13 23.18 -3.74
N LEU A 171 2.66 22.05 -3.23
CA LEU A 171 2.63 20.76 -3.93
C LEU A 171 1.20 20.22 -4.08
N ALA A 172 0.20 20.76 -3.38
CA ALA A 172 -1.19 20.44 -3.67
C ALA A 172 -1.60 20.78 -5.12
N LEU A 173 -1.02 21.84 -5.70
CA LEU A 173 -1.43 22.36 -7.02
C LEU A 173 -1.34 21.31 -8.14
N PRO A 174 -0.21 20.61 -8.38
CA PRO A 174 -0.13 19.63 -9.45
C PRO A 174 -1.09 18.46 -9.24
N GLY A 175 -1.28 18.01 -8.00
CA GLY A 175 -2.25 16.95 -7.69
C GLY A 175 -3.68 17.40 -7.90
N LEU A 176 -4.03 18.62 -7.48
CA LEU A 176 -5.36 19.18 -7.68
C LEU A 176 -5.70 19.34 -9.17
N VAL A 177 -4.75 19.74 -10.02
CA VAL A 177 -4.96 19.82 -11.47
C VAL A 177 -5.41 18.48 -12.02
N VAL A 178 -4.73 17.38 -11.67
CA VAL A 178 -5.10 16.03 -12.13
C VAL A 178 -6.46 15.62 -11.57
N VAL A 179 -6.70 15.85 -10.27
CA VAL A 179 -7.96 15.49 -9.61
C VAL A 179 -9.13 16.26 -10.21
N LEU A 180 -9.03 17.59 -10.38
CA LEU A 180 -10.09 18.41 -10.95
C LEU A 180 -10.37 18.04 -12.41
N PHE A 181 -9.33 17.74 -13.19
CA PHE A 181 -9.50 17.23 -14.55
C PHE A 181 -10.27 15.90 -14.57
N PHE A 182 -9.97 14.98 -13.65
CA PHE A 182 -10.75 13.74 -13.50
C PHE A 182 -12.20 14.03 -13.12
N LEU A 183 -12.44 14.91 -12.16
CA LEU A 183 -13.78 15.26 -11.72
C LEU A 183 -14.65 15.82 -12.86
N SER A 184 -14.04 16.59 -13.78
CA SER A 184 -14.71 17.10 -14.98
C SER A 184 -15.12 16.00 -15.99
N ARG A 185 -14.54 14.79 -15.86
CA ARG A 185 -14.76 13.65 -16.76
C ARG A 185 -15.44 12.47 -16.08
N LEU A 186 -15.78 12.60 -14.79
CA LEU A 186 -16.42 11.53 -14.02
C LEU A 186 -17.84 11.26 -14.53
N PRO A 187 -18.15 10.06 -15.05
CA PRO A 187 -19.49 9.70 -15.51
C PRO A 187 -20.49 9.66 -14.36
N GLN A 188 -21.76 9.69 -14.71
CA GLN A 188 -22.85 9.37 -13.78
C GLN A 188 -22.71 7.88 -13.40
N VAL A 189 -22.48 7.61 -12.14
CA VAL A 189 -22.29 6.25 -11.64
C VAL A 189 -23.40 5.89 -10.68
N THR A 190 -24.20 4.91 -11.06
CA THR A 190 -25.19 4.26 -10.19
C THR A 190 -24.67 2.90 -9.79
N TRP A 191 -24.87 2.50 -8.54
CA TRP A 191 -24.38 1.24 -7.99
C TRP A 191 -25.55 0.35 -7.57
N THR A 192 -25.44 -0.94 -7.89
CA THR A 192 -26.26 -1.98 -7.31
C THR A 192 -25.44 -2.73 -6.28
N THR A 193 -25.95 -2.83 -5.08
CA THR A 193 -25.33 -3.58 -3.98
C THR A 193 -25.33 -5.07 -4.27
N THR A 194 -24.17 -5.71 -4.13
CA THR A 194 -24.08 -7.18 -4.04
C THR A 194 -23.93 -7.57 -2.57
N THR A 195 -24.86 -8.40 -2.06
CA THR A 195 -24.76 -8.96 -0.72
C THR A 195 -23.58 -9.94 -0.65
N THR A 196 -22.59 -9.65 0.19
CA THR A 196 -21.48 -10.58 0.45
C THR A 196 -21.83 -11.48 1.63
N ALA A 197 -21.42 -12.75 1.56
CA ALA A 197 -21.51 -13.67 2.69
C ALA A 197 -20.65 -13.12 3.85
N GLY A 198 -21.24 -12.98 5.04
CA GLY A 198 -20.57 -12.37 6.19
C GLY A 198 -19.46 -13.24 6.81
N PHE A 199 -18.82 -12.73 7.85
CA PHE A 199 -17.73 -13.39 8.59
C PHE A 199 -18.05 -14.82 9.08
N ARG A 200 -19.31 -15.16 9.31
CA ARG A 200 -19.71 -16.53 9.72
C ARG A 200 -19.31 -17.60 8.71
N ALA A 201 -19.30 -17.28 7.42
CA ALA A 201 -18.90 -18.21 6.37
C ALA A 201 -17.38 -18.53 6.37
N LEU A 202 -16.58 -17.74 7.07
CA LEU A 202 -15.12 -17.94 7.21
C LEU A 202 -14.76 -18.97 8.30
N ARG A 203 -15.70 -19.37 9.18
CA ARG A 203 -15.43 -20.23 10.33
C ARG A 203 -14.66 -21.53 9.98
N PRO A 204 -14.96 -22.26 8.89
CA PRO A 204 -14.20 -23.46 8.51
C PRO A 204 -12.75 -23.18 8.11
N TYR A 205 -12.44 -21.95 7.70
CA TYR A 205 -11.15 -21.53 7.14
C TYR A 205 -10.33 -20.68 8.10
N VAL A 206 -10.76 -20.52 9.36
CA VAL A 206 -10.12 -19.61 10.34
C VAL A 206 -8.64 -19.88 10.50
N ARG A 207 -8.23 -21.16 10.64
CA ARG A 207 -6.82 -21.53 10.85
C ARG A 207 -5.91 -21.11 9.69
N PRO A 208 -6.15 -21.50 8.43
CA PRO A 208 -5.30 -21.07 7.31
C PRO A 208 -5.39 -19.56 7.04
N LEU A 209 -6.55 -18.94 7.23
CA LEU A 209 -6.70 -17.50 7.08
C LEU A 209 -5.96 -16.72 8.18
N ALA A 210 -5.95 -17.22 9.42
CA ALA A 210 -5.18 -16.62 10.51
C ALA A 210 -3.67 -16.71 10.24
N LEU A 211 -3.17 -17.84 9.73
CA LEU A 211 -1.77 -17.99 9.33
C LEU A 211 -1.41 -16.97 8.24
N LEU A 212 -2.23 -16.86 7.19
CA LEU A 212 -2.04 -15.86 6.12
C LEU A 212 -2.08 -14.43 6.68
N TYR A 213 -3.01 -14.15 7.58
CA TYR A 213 -3.13 -12.85 8.22
C TYR A 213 -1.84 -12.47 8.96
N PHE A 214 -1.30 -13.34 9.82
CA PHE A 214 -0.06 -13.06 10.54
C PHE A 214 1.15 -12.99 9.62
N ILE A 215 1.21 -13.77 8.53
CA ILE A 215 2.23 -13.64 7.50
C ILE A 215 2.19 -12.23 6.90
N VAL A 216 0.99 -11.74 6.53
CA VAL A 216 0.83 -10.38 5.98
C VAL A 216 1.21 -9.31 7.01
N VAL A 217 0.80 -9.46 8.27
CA VAL A 217 1.15 -8.51 9.36
C VAL A 217 2.67 -8.41 9.53
N LEU A 218 3.38 -9.54 9.68
CA LEU A 218 4.84 -9.56 9.88
C LEU A 218 5.59 -8.99 8.66
N ARG A 219 5.16 -9.37 7.45
CA ARG A 219 5.70 -8.82 6.22
C ARG A 219 5.49 -7.31 6.12
N THR A 220 4.28 -6.85 6.42
CA THR A 220 3.91 -5.44 6.33
C THR A 220 4.63 -4.60 7.39
N MET A 221 4.76 -5.12 8.62
CA MET A 221 5.59 -4.52 9.66
C MET A 221 7.01 -4.25 9.15
N THR A 222 7.65 -5.27 8.57
CA THR A 222 9.00 -5.13 8.00
C THR A 222 9.02 -4.09 6.89
N SER A 223 8.10 -4.18 5.93
CA SER A 223 8.06 -3.27 4.77
C SER A 223 7.84 -1.82 5.15
N ILE A 224 6.86 -1.53 6.02
CA ILE A 224 6.53 -0.16 6.43
C ILE A 224 7.67 0.44 7.27
N ALA A 225 8.24 -0.33 8.20
CA ALA A 225 9.31 0.16 9.04
C ALA A 225 10.59 0.49 8.24
N PHE A 226 10.97 -0.36 7.27
CA PHE A 226 12.06 -0.02 6.34
C PHE A 226 11.73 1.26 5.55
N ALA A 227 10.55 1.37 4.96
CA ALA A 227 10.15 2.56 4.21
C ALA A 227 10.12 3.83 5.09
N THR A 228 9.73 3.71 6.37
CA THR A 228 9.63 4.85 7.31
C THR A 228 10.99 5.32 7.78
N PHE A 229 11.87 4.41 8.21
CA PHE A 229 13.12 4.78 8.88
C PHE A 229 14.34 4.82 7.94
N MET A 230 14.27 4.23 6.74
CA MET A 230 15.35 4.29 5.76
C MET A 230 15.79 5.72 5.40
N PRO A 231 14.91 6.70 5.10
CA PRO A 231 15.36 8.04 4.78
C PRO A 231 16.05 8.72 5.98
N VAL A 232 15.63 8.44 7.22
CA VAL A 232 16.28 8.94 8.44
C VAL A 232 17.68 8.34 8.58
N LEU A 233 17.83 7.03 8.37
CA LEU A 233 19.12 6.36 8.40
C LEU A 233 20.08 6.90 7.33
N LEU A 234 19.62 7.00 6.09
CA LEU A 234 20.46 7.43 4.97
C LEU A 234 20.92 8.88 5.12
N THR A 235 20.08 9.76 5.63
CA THR A 235 20.46 11.15 5.90
C THR A 235 21.40 11.28 7.10
N SER A 236 21.26 10.45 8.14
CA SER A 236 22.22 10.42 9.25
C SER A 236 23.62 9.94 8.81
N HIS A 237 23.70 9.18 7.72
CA HIS A 237 24.95 8.77 7.07
C HIS A 237 25.43 9.76 6.00
N GLY A 238 24.89 10.97 5.96
CA GLY A 238 25.32 12.05 5.08
C GLY A 238 24.75 12.07 3.67
N MET A 239 23.78 11.19 3.35
CA MET A 239 23.06 11.31 2.06
C MET A 239 22.16 12.54 2.07
N SER A 240 22.05 13.20 0.91
CA SER A 240 21.09 14.30 0.75
C SER A 240 19.65 13.81 0.89
N LEU A 241 18.74 14.69 1.32
CA LEU A 241 17.30 14.35 1.42
C LEU A 241 16.74 13.87 0.09
N ALA A 242 17.13 14.50 -1.02
CA ALA A 242 16.72 14.09 -2.38
C ALA A 242 17.19 12.66 -2.71
N SER A 243 18.45 12.31 -2.37
CA SER A 243 18.99 10.97 -2.56
C SER A 243 18.30 9.95 -1.66
N ALA A 244 17.99 10.29 -0.41
CA ALA A 244 17.24 9.42 0.50
C ALA A 244 15.79 9.20 0.00
N GLY A 245 15.14 10.24 -0.52
CA GLY A 245 13.84 10.12 -1.19
C GLY A 245 13.89 9.21 -2.43
N SER A 246 14.96 9.33 -3.23
CA SER A 246 15.20 8.44 -4.38
C SER A 246 15.42 7.00 -3.95
N ALA A 247 16.08 6.77 -2.81
CA ALA A 247 16.25 5.43 -2.24
C ALA A 247 14.90 4.79 -1.86
N VAL A 248 14.01 5.56 -1.24
CA VAL A 248 12.62 5.10 -0.97
C VAL A 248 11.89 4.75 -2.27
N ALA A 249 12.01 5.59 -3.30
CA ALA A 249 11.39 5.34 -4.59
C ALA A 249 11.92 4.04 -5.24
N VAL A 250 13.23 3.81 -5.23
CA VAL A 250 13.86 2.59 -5.76
C VAL A 250 13.37 1.35 -5.00
N TYR A 251 13.34 1.42 -3.67
CA TYR A 251 12.82 0.34 -2.83
C TYR A 251 11.36 -0.01 -3.16
N LEU A 252 10.50 0.99 -3.23
CA LEU A 252 9.07 0.79 -3.48
C LEU A 252 8.80 0.35 -4.92
N PHE A 253 9.55 0.86 -5.88
CA PHE A 253 9.44 0.45 -7.28
C PHE A 253 9.85 -1.02 -7.46
N ALA A 254 10.99 -1.43 -6.90
CA ALA A 254 11.42 -2.82 -6.89
C ALA A 254 10.40 -3.74 -6.18
N SER A 255 9.84 -3.27 -5.06
CA SER A 255 8.76 -3.94 -4.34
C SER A 255 7.52 -4.12 -5.22
N GLY A 256 7.15 -3.10 -5.99
CA GLY A 256 6.03 -3.17 -6.95
C GLY A 256 6.26 -4.23 -8.04
N ILE A 257 7.48 -4.30 -8.59
CA ILE A 257 7.87 -5.34 -9.56
C ILE A 257 7.78 -6.73 -8.92
N GLY A 258 8.26 -6.89 -7.68
CA GLY A 258 8.14 -8.13 -6.93
C GLY A 258 6.68 -8.57 -6.77
N GLY A 259 5.81 -7.63 -6.37
CA GLY A 259 4.37 -7.87 -6.29
C GLY A 259 3.75 -8.30 -7.62
N PHE A 260 4.13 -7.65 -8.72
CA PHE A 260 3.65 -8.02 -10.05
C PHE A 260 4.06 -9.44 -10.47
N LEU A 261 5.29 -9.85 -10.19
CA LEU A 261 5.84 -11.15 -10.58
C LEU A 261 5.43 -12.29 -9.62
N GLY A 262 5.04 -11.97 -8.39
CA GLY A 262 4.66 -12.95 -7.38
C GLY A 262 3.44 -13.80 -7.77
N GLY A 263 2.43 -13.18 -8.39
CA GLY A 263 1.23 -13.89 -8.86
C GLY A 263 1.54 -14.99 -9.86
N PRO A 264 2.14 -14.68 -11.04
CA PRO A 264 2.55 -15.69 -12.01
C PRO A 264 3.50 -16.75 -11.46
N ALA A 265 4.38 -16.38 -10.52
CA ALA A 265 5.24 -17.34 -9.85
C ALA A 265 4.41 -18.34 -9.00
N ALA A 266 3.39 -17.85 -8.28
CA ALA A 266 2.51 -18.69 -7.49
C ALA A 266 1.65 -19.62 -8.33
N ASP A 267 1.20 -19.16 -9.51
CA ASP A 267 0.45 -20.00 -10.45
C ASP A 267 1.31 -21.18 -10.95
N ARG A 268 2.61 -20.94 -11.15
CA ARG A 268 3.54 -21.95 -11.67
C ARG A 268 4.08 -22.89 -10.57
N PHE A 269 4.46 -22.34 -9.43
CA PHE A 269 5.20 -23.06 -8.38
C PHE A 269 4.35 -23.38 -7.14
N GLY A 270 3.16 -22.83 -7.05
CA GLY A 270 2.26 -22.95 -5.91
C GLY A 270 2.44 -21.85 -4.87
N ALA A 271 1.31 -21.37 -4.33
CA ALA A 271 1.25 -20.22 -3.44
C ALA A 271 2.12 -20.39 -2.17
N ARG A 272 2.00 -21.54 -1.48
CA ARG A 272 2.76 -21.81 -0.26
C ARG A 272 4.28 -21.71 -0.46
N LEU A 273 4.78 -22.29 -1.56
CA LEU A 273 6.22 -22.29 -1.85
C LEU A 273 6.71 -20.87 -2.16
N VAL A 274 5.97 -20.11 -2.98
CA VAL A 274 6.33 -18.73 -3.33
C VAL A 274 6.30 -17.85 -2.08
N ILE A 275 5.29 -17.96 -1.21
CA ILE A 275 5.25 -17.22 0.06
C ILE A 275 6.49 -17.53 0.90
N ALA A 276 6.78 -18.83 1.15
CA ALA A 276 7.88 -19.23 2.00
C ALA A 276 9.25 -18.80 1.44
N LEU A 277 9.52 -19.12 0.17
CA LEU A 277 10.81 -18.81 -0.47
C LEU A 277 11.04 -17.32 -0.61
N SER A 278 10.03 -16.55 -1.03
CA SER A 278 10.18 -15.10 -1.15
C SER A 278 10.55 -14.45 0.20
N LEU A 279 9.89 -14.88 1.29
CA LEU A 279 10.20 -14.36 2.61
C LEU A 279 11.60 -14.75 3.09
N VAL A 280 12.03 -16.00 2.86
CA VAL A 280 13.40 -16.45 3.17
C VAL A 280 14.44 -15.71 2.33
N CYS A 281 14.19 -15.56 1.03
CA CYS A 281 15.09 -14.84 0.12
C CYS A 281 15.21 -13.33 0.44
N ALA A 282 14.18 -12.70 1.02
CA ALA A 282 14.25 -11.30 1.43
C ALA A 282 15.29 -11.08 2.55
N VAL A 283 15.45 -12.05 3.44
CA VAL A 283 16.25 -11.91 4.67
C VAL A 283 17.73 -11.57 4.41
N PRO A 284 18.50 -12.31 3.60
CA PRO A 284 19.92 -12.02 3.41
C PRO A 284 20.13 -10.61 2.84
N PHE A 285 19.28 -10.16 1.93
CA PHE A 285 19.40 -8.83 1.34
C PHE A 285 19.07 -7.73 2.33
N LEU A 286 17.97 -7.85 3.10
CA LEU A 286 17.61 -6.87 4.11
C LEU A 286 18.62 -6.84 5.26
N PHE A 287 19.18 -8.01 5.65
CA PHE A 287 20.21 -8.10 6.69
C PHE A 287 21.52 -7.48 6.21
N LEU A 288 22.00 -7.84 5.03
CA LEU A 288 23.22 -7.29 4.44
C LEU A 288 23.10 -5.78 4.17
N ALA A 289 21.90 -5.29 3.86
CA ALA A 289 21.67 -3.85 3.74
C ALA A 289 22.07 -3.12 5.01
N SER A 290 21.73 -3.63 6.20
CA SER A 290 22.09 -3.02 7.47
C SER A 290 23.60 -2.99 7.79
N LEU A 291 24.40 -3.67 6.99
CA LEU A 291 25.87 -3.66 7.06
C LEU A 291 26.53 -2.79 6.00
N ASN A 292 25.72 -2.18 5.14
CA ASN A 292 26.16 -1.34 4.02
C ASN A 292 25.64 0.09 4.18
N GLN A 293 26.24 1.01 3.42
CA GLN A 293 25.88 2.43 3.42
C GLN A 293 25.61 2.91 2.00
N GLY A 294 25.01 4.10 1.87
CA GLY A 294 24.79 4.76 0.59
C GLY A 294 23.99 3.89 -0.40
N TRP A 295 24.41 3.87 -1.64
CA TRP A 295 23.72 3.12 -2.70
C TRP A 295 23.83 1.60 -2.57
N GLY A 296 24.87 1.08 -1.87
CA GLY A 296 24.97 -0.35 -1.53
C GLY A 296 23.82 -0.80 -0.64
N PHE A 297 23.49 -0.01 0.38
CA PHE A 297 22.30 -0.21 1.21
C PHE A 297 21.04 -0.21 0.32
N VAL A 298 20.87 0.82 -0.54
CA VAL A 298 19.67 1.00 -1.38
C VAL A 298 19.43 -0.19 -2.29
N LEU A 299 20.46 -0.68 -2.99
CA LEU A 299 20.36 -1.84 -3.89
C LEU A 299 19.94 -3.09 -3.14
N LEU A 300 20.55 -3.35 -1.98
CA LEU A 300 20.22 -4.52 -1.16
C LEU A 300 18.78 -4.45 -0.63
N VAL A 301 18.36 -3.28 -0.12
CA VAL A 301 16.98 -3.09 0.34
C VAL A 301 15.98 -3.23 -0.82
N ALA A 302 16.32 -2.74 -2.01
CA ALA A 302 15.46 -2.89 -3.20
C ALA A 302 15.25 -4.36 -3.56
N VAL A 303 16.31 -5.17 -3.58
CA VAL A 303 16.21 -6.63 -3.83
C VAL A 303 15.44 -7.32 -2.70
N GLY A 304 15.71 -6.97 -1.43
CA GLY A 304 14.97 -7.48 -0.28
C GLY A 304 13.48 -7.13 -0.36
N GLY A 305 13.14 -5.90 -0.72
CA GLY A 305 11.78 -5.42 -0.93
C GLY A 305 11.07 -6.13 -2.08
N PHE A 306 11.77 -6.38 -3.18
CA PHE A 306 11.26 -7.19 -4.29
C PHE A 306 10.77 -8.56 -3.81
N PHE A 307 11.60 -9.31 -3.10
CA PHE A 307 11.23 -10.62 -2.57
C PHE A 307 10.12 -10.49 -1.50
N LEU A 308 10.22 -9.55 -0.59
CA LEU A 308 9.25 -9.35 0.47
C LEU A 308 7.84 -9.08 -0.08
N GLN A 309 7.73 -8.26 -1.12
CA GLN A 309 6.44 -7.87 -1.72
C GLN A 309 5.91 -8.87 -2.75
N SER A 310 6.71 -9.81 -3.24
CA SER A 310 6.24 -10.89 -4.12
C SER A 310 5.10 -11.70 -3.49
N THR A 311 5.04 -11.73 -2.16
CA THR A 311 3.97 -12.44 -1.43
C THR A 311 2.63 -11.70 -1.41
N LEU A 312 2.58 -10.40 -1.74
CA LEU A 312 1.39 -9.56 -1.60
C LEU A 312 0.17 -10.12 -2.36
N PRO A 313 0.21 -10.25 -3.70
CA PRO A 313 -0.92 -10.77 -4.46
C PRO A 313 -1.20 -12.23 -4.11
N VAL A 314 -0.15 -12.99 -3.80
CA VAL A 314 -0.26 -14.43 -3.49
C VAL A 314 -1.06 -14.67 -2.22
N ASN A 315 -0.83 -13.88 -1.16
CA ASN A 315 -1.58 -13.97 0.08
C ASN A 315 -3.07 -13.69 -0.12
N VAL A 316 -3.40 -12.71 -0.97
CA VAL A 316 -4.79 -12.33 -1.26
C VAL A 316 -5.47 -13.42 -2.09
N THR A 317 -4.89 -13.82 -3.21
CA THR A 317 -5.47 -14.80 -4.12
C THR A 317 -5.57 -16.19 -3.49
N PHE A 318 -4.58 -16.58 -2.70
CA PHE A 318 -4.62 -17.83 -1.98
C PHE A 318 -5.68 -17.85 -0.88
N GLY A 319 -5.81 -16.74 -0.13
CA GLY A 319 -6.89 -16.58 0.85
C GLY A 319 -8.28 -16.62 0.20
N GLN A 320 -8.47 -15.96 -0.95
CA GLN A 320 -9.71 -16.03 -1.73
C GLN A 320 -10.01 -17.44 -2.23
N ALA A 321 -8.98 -18.17 -2.68
CA ALA A 321 -9.12 -19.54 -3.13
C ALA A 321 -9.47 -20.53 -1.99
N LEU A 322 -8.98 -20.24 -0.76
CA LEU A 322 -9.36 -21.00 0.43
C LEU A 322 -10.83 -20.80 0.84
N ALA A 323 -11.37 -19.59 0.69
CA ALA A 323 -12.73 -19.25 1.11
C ALA A 323 -13.48 -18.47 0.00
N PRO A 324 -13.79 -19.13 -1.14
CA PRO A 324 -14.34 -18.46 -2.32
C PRO A 324 -15.71 -17.81 -2.07
N VAL A 325 -16.51 -18.37 -1.18
CA VAL A 325 -17.84 -17.83 -0.79
C VAL A 325 -17.74 -16.45 -0.14
N SER A 326 -16.58 -16.11 0.41
CA SER A 326 -16.31 -14.85 1.12
C SER A 326 -15.09 -14.11 0.57
N ALA A 327 -14.79 -14.24 -0.72
CA ALA A 327 -13.58 -13.70 -1.35
C ALA A 327 -13.39 -12.19 -1.10
N ALA A 328 -14.46 -11.40 -1.14
CA ALA A 328 -14.39 -9.96 -0.83
C ALA A 328 -14.01 -9.68 0.63
N THR A 329 -14.57 -10.43 1.58
CA THR A 329 -14.22 -10.32 3.01
C THR A 329 -12.76 -10.71 3.25
N VAL A 330 -12.27 -11.78 2.59
CA VAL A 330 -10.87 -12.19 2.66
C VAL A 330 -9.94 -11.10 2.09
N SER A 331 -10.31 -10.49 0.97
CA SER A 331 -9.53 -9.37 0.42
C SER A 331 -9.43 -8.20 1.39
N SER A 332 -10.53 -7.80 2.01
CA SER A 332 -10.57 -6.74 3.01
C SER A 332 -9.72 -7.08 4.24
N LEU A 333 -9.73 -8.35 4.66
CA LEU A 333 -8.92 -8.83 5.76
C LEU A 333 -7.41 -8.75 5.43
N MET A 334 -7.02 -9.20 4.23
CA MET A 334 -5.60 -9.28 3.84
C MET A 334 -5.03 -7.93 3.40
N MET A 335 -5.80 -7.12 2.66
CA MET A 335 -5.33 -5.84 2.13
C MET A 335 -5.59 -4.66 3.08
N GLY A 336 -6.74 -4.63 3.74
CA GLY A 336 -7.09 -3.54 4.64
C GLY A 336 -6.60 -3.79 6.06
N PHE A 337 -7.20 -4.77 6.73
CA PHE A 337 -6.99 -4.98 8.16
C PHE A 337 -5.57 -5.46 8.50
N ALA A 338 -5.00 -6.41 7.73
CA ALA A 338 -3.64 -6.89 7.98
C ALA A 338 -2.57 -5.81 7.72
N TRP A 339 -2.79 -4.94 6.72
CA TRP A 339 -1.91 -3.79 6.48
C TRP A 339 -1.97 -2.78 7.62
N GLY A 340 -3.17 -2.41 8.06
CA GLY A 340 -3.36 -1.55 9.23
C GLY A 340 -2.70 -2.12 10.48
N SER A 341 -2.86 -3.43 10.72
CA SER A 341 -2.24 -4.12 11.86
C SER A 341 -0.70 -4.16 11.77
N GLY A 342 -0.14 -4.31 10.57
CA GLY A 342 1.30 -4.16 10.34
C GLY A 342 1.78 -2.75 10.70
N GLY A 343 1.00 -1.72 10.37
CA GLY A 343 1.27 -0.35 10.74
C GLY A 343 1.28 -0.08 12.26
N LEU A 344 0.46 -0.81 13.04
CA LEU A 344 0.45 -0.73 14.50
C LEU A 344 1.81 -1.07 15.15
N SER A 345 2.66 -1.81 14.47
CA SER A 345 3.98 -2.19 14.99
C SER A 345 5.03 -1.08 14.87
N VAL A 346 4.85 -0.08 14.00
CA VAL A 346 5.87 0.92 13.67
C VAL A 346 6.31 1.78 14.88
N PRO A 347 5.41 2.21 15.80
CA PRO A 347 5.84 2.88 17.02
C PRO A 347 6.77 2.02 17.89
N PHE A 348 6.49 0.72 17.99
CA PHE A 348 7.34 -0.20 18.76
C PHE A 348 8.71 -0.38 18.11
N VAL A 349 8.77 -0.45 16.78
CA VAL A 349 10.04 -0.44 16.04
C VAL A 349 10.78 0.88 16.30
N GLY A 350 10.09 2.02 16.32
CA GLY A 350 10.66 3.32 16.68
C GLY A 350 11.19 3.35 18.11
N MET A 351 10.45 2.80 19.09
CA MET A 351 10.94 2.70 20.49
C MET A 351 12.22 1.85 20.61
N VAL A 352 12.33 0.78 19.86
CA VAL A 352 13.56 -0.04 19.80
C VAL A 352 14.67 0.79 19.16
N ALA A 353 14.38 1.52 18.07
CA ALA A 353 15.35 2.36 17.39
C ALA A 353 15.84 3.55 18.24
N ASP A 354 14.99 4.10 19.11
CA ASP A 354 15.40 5.13 20.09
C ASP A 354 16.40 4.58 21.12
N ARG A 355 16.39 3.25 21.39
CA ARG A 355 17.27 2.62 22.38
C ARG A 355 18.58 2.08 21.82
N ILE A 356 18.51 1.37 20.68
CA ILE A 356 19.67 0.64 20.11
C ILE A 356 20.11 1.18 18.75
N GLY A 357 19.51 2.30 18.30
CA GLY A 357 19.76 2.90 17.01
C GLY A 357 18.98 2.26 15.86
N ILE A 358 18.83 3.03 14.76
CA ILE A 358 18.06 2.59 13.57
C ILE A 358 18.73 1.39 12.91
N GLU A 359 20.05 1.37 12.77
CA GLU A 359 20.79 0.25 12.13
C GLU A 359 20.55 -1.08 12.85
N GLY A 360 20.73 -1.11 14.16
CA GLY A 360 20.53 -2.31 14.99
C GLY A 360 19.10 -2.80 14.89
N THR A 361 18.15 -1.86 14.89
CA THR A 361 16.71 -2.14 14.78
C THR A 361 16.35 -2.72 13.42
N LEU A 362 16.80 -2.11 12.32
CA LEU A 362 16.54 -2.63 10.97
C LEU A 362 17.22 -3.99 10.74
N ARG A 363 18.41 -4.22 11.34
CA ARG A 363 19.08 -5.51 11.31
C ARG A 363 18.25 -6.61 11.98
N GLY A 364 17.72 -6.36 13.17
CA GLY A 364 16.80 -7.27 13.84
C GLY A 364 15.51 -7.50 13.06
N LEU A 365 14.95 -6.42 12.54
CA LEU A 365 13.72 -6.45 11.73
C LEU A 365 13.87 -7.26 10.44
N ALA A 366 15.08 -7.27 9.83
CA ALA A 366 15.38 -8.07 8.65
C ALA A 366 15.19 -9.57 8.86
N LEU A 367 15.20 -10.05 10.10
CA LEU A 367 14.98 -11.48 10.45
C LEU A 367 13.50 -11.84 10.61
N VAL A 368 12.61 -10.86 10.78
CA VAL A 368 11.17 -11.09 10.97
C VAL A 368 10.52 -11.88 9.83
N PRO A 369 10.90 -11.70 8.54
CA PRO A 369 10.36 -12.51 7.47
C PRO A 369 10.62 -14.03 7.63
N LEU A 370 11.63 -14.47 8.43
CA LEU A 370 11.80 -15.89 8.75
C LEU A 370 10.65 -16.44 9.59
N ALA A 371 10.18 -15.66 10.58
CA ALA A 371 9.00 -16.05 11.36
C ALA A 371 7.75 -16.11 10.47
N ALA A 372 7.59 -15.18 9.54
CA ALA A 372 6.50 -15.22 8.57
C ALA A 372 6.61 -16.42 7.61
N ALA A 373 7.83 -16.79 7.18
CA ALA A 373 8.08 -17.97 6.35
C ALA A 373 7.76 -19.26 7.12
N ALA A 374 8.10 -19.35 8.40
CA ALA A 374 7.74 -20.49 9.26
C ALA A 374 6.22 -20.67 9.38
N LEU A 375 5.45 -19.56 9.47
CA LEU A 375 3.99 -19.60 9.47
C LEU A 375 3.40 -20.06 8.12
N ALA A 376 4.17 -20.00 7.04
CA ALA A 376 3.72 -20.51 5.74
C ALA A 376 3.84 -22.04 5.62
N MET A 377 4.69 -22.69 6.43
CA MET A 377 4.91 -24.15 6.35
C MET A 377 3.64 -24.98 6.59
N PRO A 378 2.79 -24.68 7.60
CA PRO A 378 1.54 -25.43 7.83
C PRO A 378 0.39 -25.03 6.88
N LEU A 379 0.58 -24.09 5.95
CA LEU A 379 -0.44 -23.79 4.94
C LEU A 379 -0.64 -24.99 4.00
N PRO A 380 -1.88 -25.22 3.49
CA PRO A 380 -2.09 -26.24 2.49
C PRO A 380 -1.28 -25.99 1.23
N ALA A 381 -0.74 -27.05 0.62
CA ALA A 381 0.10 -26.92 -0.58
C ALA A 381 -0.68 -26.36 -1.77
N ARG A 382 -1.97 -26.67 -1.87
CA ARG A 382 -2.90 -26.15 -2.86
C ARG A 382 -4.19 -25.73 -2.17
N ALA A 383 -4.85 -24.69 -2.71
CA ALA A 383 -6.23 -24.40 -2.30
C ALA A 383 -7.12 -25.61 -2.67
N PRO A 384 -8.18 -25.88 -1.89
CA PRO A 384 -9.18 -26.87 -2.28
C PRO A 384 -9.65 -26.60 -3.71
N ALA A 385 -9.84 -27.67 -4.51
CA ALA A 385 -10.42 -27.53 -5.84
C ALA A 385 -11.74 -26.74 -5.72
N ARG A 386 -11.99 -25.81 -6.65
CA ARG A 386 -13.27 -25.10 -6.71
C ARG A 386 -14.37 -26.18 -6.68
N VAL A 387 -15.22 -26.14 -5.67
CA VAL A 387 -16.51 -26.81 -5.75
C VAL A 387 -17.24 -26.08 -6.87
N GLU A 388 -17.36 -26.70 -8.02
CA GLU A 388 -18.17 -26.17 -9.10
C GLU A 388 -19.59 -26.01 -8.54
N THR A 389 -20.01 -24.77 -8.36
CA THR A 389 -21.43 -24.49 -8.15
C THR A 389 -22.14 -25.00 -9.42
N PRO A 390 -23.15 -25.86 -9.31
CA PRO A 390 -23.92 -26.30 -10.48
C PRO A 390 -24.31 -25.04 -11.26
N SER A 391 -24.03 -25.06 -12.56
CA SER A 391 -24.48 -24.03 -13.49
C SER A 391 -25.99 -23.88 -13.34
N ALA A 392 -26.46 -22.64 -13.11
CA ALA A 392 -27.89 -22.32 -13.10
C ALA A 392 -28.56 -22.51 -14.50
N ALA A 393 -27.91 -23.27 -15.38
CA ALA A 393 -28.29 -23.49 -16.77
C ALA A 393 -28.66 -24.95 -17.07
N ASP A 394 -28.83 -25.83 -16.07
CA ASP A 394 -29.49 -27.12 -16.31
C ASP A 394 -30.98 -27.01 -15.93
N PRO A 395 -31.88 -26.81 -16.92
CA PRO A 395 -33.32 -27.04 -16.73
C PRO A 395 -33.58 -28.55 -16.73
N LEU A 396 -34.21 -29.03 -15.64
CA LEU A 396 -34.89 -30.33 -15.64
C LEU A 396 -36.02 -30.39 -16.69
#